data_cc73fb6a582b40cf600c379057c961ea
#
_entry.id   cc73fb6a582b40cf600c379057c961ea
#
_cell.length_a   1.000
_cell.length_b   1.000
_cell.length_c   1.000
_cell.angle_alpha   90.00
_cell.angle_beta   90.00
_cell.angle_gamma   90.00
#
_symmetry.space_group_name_H-M   'P 1'
#
loop_
_entity.id
_entity.type
_entity.pdbx_description
1 polymer ?
#
loop_
_entity_poly.entity_id
_entity_poly.type
_entity_poly.pdbx_seq_one_letter_code
_entity_poly.pdbx_strand_id
1 'polypeptide(L)'
;MTHLNELNTPADAGASRHRNRRNFLRTSLAASLATLGATGAGSALADLTSTEGAARLAADNTPRRTVIIDCDPGQDDAIAILFALGAHDQIDLKALTAVGGNVPLNLTERNARIVRDWADKTHTLPVYAGCPKPLMRELITAANVHGRTGLDGVTLHEPRGPLAPQHAVTYLIDTLRAAAPGSVTLVALGPLTNIATALSAAPEGARALREIVLMGGAWFERGNITPAAEFNIYVDPEAASIVLGAGVPVTVLPRDVCVKAPITPQRVAPFRALKNRCGPIVADILAAEVAYQKGRRGVESAPMYDPCTIGYLVDPTMFGGRRVNVAVETTGQLTLGETVVDWNGRSKRAVNATWITDVDADRFYETLLARIARLP
;
A
#
# COMPACT_ATOMS: atom_id res chain seq x y z
N MET A 1 29.61 -61.72 -9.15
CA MET A 1 30.06 -62.10 -7.79
C MET A 1 29.40 -61.11 -6.87
N THR A 2 28.17 -61.42 -6.42
CA THR A 2 27.82 -62.08 -5.13
C THR A 2 28.35 -61.29 -3.95
N HIS A 3 27.55 -60.68 -3.08
CA HIS A 3 26.55 -61.17 -2.14
C HIS A 3 25.70 -60.01 -1.56
N LEU A 4 24.45 -60.06 -1.61
CA LEU A 4 23.33 -60.15 -0.70
C LEU A 4 23.63 -60.50 0.77
N ASN A 5 22.98 -59.78 1.71
CA ASN A 5 22.24 -60.27 2.89
C ASN A 5 21.68 -59.06 3.61
N GLU A 6 20.45 -58.80 3.66
CA GLU A 6 19.23 -59.29 4.34
C GLU A 6 19.32 -59.42 5.87
N LEU A 7 18.28 -58.80 6.49
CA LEU A 7 17.52 -59.18 7.67
C LEU A 7 18.03 -58.71 9.05
N ASN A 8 17.27 -57.87 9.77
CA ASN A 8 16.30 -58.31 10.76
C ASN A 8 15.63 -57.16 11.53
N THR A 9 14.33 -57.11 11.48
CA THR A 9 13.49 -56.64 12.59
C THR A 9 13.21 -57.82 13.53
N PRO A 10 12.88 -57.60 14.84
CA PRO A 10 11.50 -57.50 15.30
C PRO A 10 11.30 -56.53 16.50
N ALA A 11 10.20 -55.82 16.54
CA ALA A 11 8.96 -56.01 17.27
C ALA A 11 9.07 -56.03 18.80
N ASP A 12 8.40 -55.11 19.39
CA ASP A 12 7.25 -55.21 20.31
C ASP A 12 7.43 -54.71 21.74
N ALA A 13 6.33 -54.08 22.20
CA ALA A 13 5.80 -53.98 23.52
C ALA A 13 6.21 -52.86 24.48
N GLY A 14 5.23 -52.05 24.80
CA GLY A 14 5.24 -51.26 26.05
C GLY A 14 4.18 -50.17 26.12
N ALA A 15 2.90 -50.57 26.13
CA ALA A 15 1.81 -49.69 26.55
C ALA A 15 1.82 -49.44 28.06
N SER A 16 1.61 -48.20 28.50
CA SER A 16 0.79 -47.93 29.70
C SER A 16 0.70 -46.42 30.00
N ARG A 17 -0.55 -45.97 29.91
CA ARG A 17 -1.27 -45.18 30.93
C ARG A 17 -0.67 -43.84 31.40
N HIS A 18 -1.37 -42.74 31.08
CA HIS A 18 -2.16 -42.06 32.10
C HIS A 18 -3.24 -41.13 31.50
N ARG A 19 -4.44 -41.50 31.90
CA ARG A 19 -5.73 -40.81 31.80
C ARG A 19 -5.78 -39.59 32.74
N ASN A 20 -6.64 -38.68 32.35
CA ASN A 20 -7.49 -37.81 33.17
C ASN A 20 -6.92 -36.54 33.79
N ARG A 21 -7.40 -35.41 33.30
CA ARG A 21 -8.24 -34.52 34.11
C ARG A 21 -9.15 -33.67 33.23
N ARG A 22 -10.36 -34.14 33.03
CA ARG A 22 -11.56 -33.34 32.78
C ARG A 22 -12.18 -32.99 34.13
N ASN A 23 -12.91 -31.86 34.10
CA ASN A 23 -13.95 -31.40 35.03
C ASN A 23 -13.49 -30.66 36.29
N PHE A 24 -13.90 -29.41 36.31
CA PHE A 24 -14.64 -28.69 37.35
C PHE A 24 -14.68 -27.22 36.90
N LEU A 25 -15.77 -26.51 36.72
CA LEU A 25 -17.04 -26.40 37.41
C LEU A 25 -18.10 -25.81 36.47
N ARG A 26 -19.25 -26.44 36.41
CA ARG A 26 -20.54 -25.87 36.09
C ARG A 26 -21.23 -25.56 37.39
N THR A 27 -21.86 -24.43 37.51
CA THR A 27 -23.06 -24.07 38.30
C THR A 27 -23.09 -22.53 38.35
N SER A 28 -24.13 -21.82 38.17
CA SER A 28 -25.58 -21.81 38.13
C SER A 28 -25.93 -20.32 38.10
N LEU A 29 -26.93 -19.75 37.58
CA LEU A 29 -28.38 -19.83 37.58
C LEU A 29 -28.91 -18.74 36.65
N ALA A 30 -29.69 -18.99 35.69
CA ALA A 30 -31.14 -18.98 35.62
C ALA A 30 -31.84 -17.60 35.77
N ALA A 31 -32.53 -17.27 34.68
CA ALA A 31 -33.83 -16.63 34.58
C ALA A 31 -33.96 -15.13 34.71
N SER A 32 -34.26 -14.50 33.58
CA SER A 32 -35.51 -13.75 33.42
C SER A 32 -35.78 -13.51 31.91
N LEU A 33 -36.79 -14.19 31.40
CA LEU A 33 -37.50 -13.80 30.19
C LEU A 33 -38.34 -12.54 30.50
N ALA A 34 -38.30 -11.57 29.61
CA ALA A 34 -39.49 -10.78 29.24
C ALA A 34 -39.25 -9.92 27.99
N THR A 35 -40.00 -10.26 26.96
CA THR A 35 -40.72 -9.40 26.01
C THR A 35 -40.03 -8.47 25.03
N LEU A 36 -40.09 -8.89 23.78
CA LEU A 36 -40.51 -8.17 22.55
C LEU A 36 -40.24 -6.68 22.44
N GLY A 37 -39.59 -6.36 21.34
CA GLY A 37 -39.65 -5.02 20.72
C GLY A 37 -38.83 -4.97 19.47
N ALA A 38 -39.44 -5.25 18.31
CA ALA A 38 -38.87 -4.94 16.98
C ALA A 38 -38.76 -3.44 16.84
N THR A 39 -37.54 -2.87 16.91
CA THR A 39 -37.18 -1.57 16.35
C THR A 39 -35.63 -1.49 16.35
N GLY A 40 -35.01 -1.82 15.27
CA GLY A 40 -33.55 -1.84 15.18
C GLY A 40 -32.93 -1.37 13.88
N ALA A 41 -33.70 -0.63 13.04
CA ALA A 41 -33.14 -0.09 11.81
C ALA A 41 -33.16 1.45 11.71
N GLY A 42 -33.60 2.14 12.77
CA GLY A 42 -33.71 3.60 12.80
C GLY A 42 -32.65 4.36 13.61
N SER A 43 -31.88 3.66 14.46
CA SER A 43 -30.97 4.33 15.40
C SER A 43 -29.59 4.66 14.81
N ALA A 44 -29.13 3.95 13.80
CA ALA A 44 -27.79 4.20 13.24
C ALA A 44 -27.73 5.44 12.34
N LEU A 45 -28.88 5.93 11.84
CA LEU A 45 -28.92 7.16 11.03
C LEU A 45 -29.16 8.42 11.86
N ALA A 46 -29.70 8.28 13.08
CA ALA A 46 -29.98 9.41 13.96
C ALA A 46 -28.75 9.89 14.73
N ASP A 47 -27.76 9.03 14.96
CA ASP A 47 -26.52 9.38 15.66
C ASP A 47 -25.55 10.22 14.81
N LEU A 48 -25.71 10.24 13.48
CA LEU A 48 -24.90 11.07 12.57
C LEU A 48 -25.40 12.52 12.45
N THR A 49 -26.55 12.83 13.01
CA THR A 49 -27.12 14.20 12.99
C THR A 49 -27.13 14.86 14.37
N SER A 50 -26.60 14.22 15.41
CA SER A 50 -26.48 14.81 16.72
C SER A 50 -25.31 15.82 16.75
N THR A 51 -25.51 16.92 17.47
CA THR A 51 -24.48 17.94 17.71
C THR A 51 -23.19 17.37 18.34
N GLU A 52 -23.25 16.22 18.99
CA GLU A 52 -22.09 15.45 19.52
C GLU A 52 -21.35 14.69 18.43
N GLY A 53 -22.05 14.14 17.41
CA GLY A 53 -21.42 13.56 16.23
C GLY A 53 -20.70 14.61 15.39
N ALA A 54 -21.31 15.78 15.23
CA ALA A 54 -20.70 16.95 14.59
C ALA A 54 -19.52 17.53 15.40
N ALA A 55 -19.60 17.51 16.74
CA ALA A 55 -18.53 17.97 17.62
C ALA A 55 -17.34 16.99 17.69
N ARG A 56 -17.53 15.69 17.46
CA ARG A 56 -16.42 14.74 17.29
C ARG A 56 -15.71 14.88 15.93
N LEU A 57 -16.36 15.47 14.94
CA LEU A 57 -15.75 15.85 13.65
C LEU A 57 -15.16 17.26 13.67
N ALA A 58 -15.43 18.05 14.72
CA ALA A 58 -14.89 19.39 14.92
C ALA A 58 -13.64 19.33 15.79
N ALA A 59 -12.51 19.63 15.15
CA ALA A 59 -11.23 19.98 15.77
C ALA A 59 -10.40 18.82 16.35
N ASP A 60 -10.01 17.86 15.52
CA ASP A 60 -8.66 17.33 15.64
C ASP A 60 -7.70 18.41 15.09
N ASN A 61 -7.17 19.24 16.01
CA ASN A 61 -6.25 20.32 15.69
C ASN A 61 -4.83 19.78 15.42
N THR A 62 -4.74 18.48 15.09
CA THR A 62 -3.49 17.85 14.68
C THR A 62 -3.04 18.44 13.34
N PRO A 63 -1.85 19.03 13.25
CA PRO A 63 -1.37 19.60 12.00
C PRO A 63 -1.40 18.54 10.90
N ARG A 64 -2.00 18.89 9.76
CA ARG A 64 -2.01 18.00 8.59
C ARG A 64 -0.59 17.60 8.20
N ARG A 65 -0.39 16.37 7.83
CA ARG A 65 0.90 15.90 7.32
C ARG A 65 1.18 16.49 5.95
N THR A 66 2.31 17.14 5.77
CA THR A 66 2.81 17.53 4.44
C THR A 66 3.29 16.28 3.71
N VAL A 67 2.65 15.97 2.60
CA VAL A 67 2.88 14.74 1.83
C VAL A 67 3.23 15.08 0.38
N ILE A 68 4.21 14.38 -0.17
CA ILE A 68 4.47 14.28 -1.61
C ILE A 68 4.32 12.81 -1.98
N ILE A 69 3.58 12.52 -3.04
CA ILE A 69 3.42 11.16 -3.56
C ILE A 69 4.28 10.99 -4.81
N ASP A 70 5.23 10.06 -4.75
CA ASP A 70 6.01 9.57 -5.88
C ASP A 70 5.35 8.32 -6.43
N CYS A 71 4.96 8.29 -7.71
CA CYS A 71 4.04 7.33 -8.25
C CYS A 71 4.31 7.01 -9.73
N ASP A 72 3.86 5.85 -10.18
CA ASP A 72 3.88 5.43 -11.59
C ASP A 72 2.47 5.05 -12.09
N PRO A 73 1.49 5.99 -12.06
CA PRO A 73 0.06 5.69 -12.00
C PRO A 73 -0.41 4.59 -12.94
N GLY A 74 -0.58 3.42 -12.29
CA GLY A 74 -1.50 2.35 -12.62
C GLY A 74 -2.82 2.55 -11.90
N GLN A 75 -3.59 1.46 -11.84
CA GLN A 75 -4.95 1.46 -11.26
C GLN A 75 -4.92 1.71 -9.76
N ASP A 76 -4.04 1.06 -9.03
CA ASP A 76 -3.90 1.16 -7.57
C ASP A 76 -3.30 2.48 -7.12
N ASP A 77 -2.29 3.03 -7.84
CA ASP A 77 -1.83 4.42 -7.64
C ASP A 77 -2.98 5.41 -7.73
N ALA A 78 -3.84 5.26 -8.75
CA ALA A 78 -4.98 6.16 -8.94
C ALA A 78 -5.90 6.16 -7.72
N ILE A 79 -6.19 4.99 -7.14
CA ILE A 79 -6.99 4.88 -5.91
C ILE A 79 -6.25 5.51 -4.73
N ALA A 80 -4.94 5.28 -4.58
CA ALA A 80 -4.13 5.85 -3.51
C ALA A 80 -4.10 7.38 -3.57
N ILE A 81 -3.93 7.97 -4.76
CA ILE A 81 -3.97 9.42 -4.96
C ILE A 81 -5.36 9.98 -4.58
N LEU A 82 -6.45 9.36 -5.05
CA LEU A 82 -7.80 9.77 -4.69
C LEU A 82 -8.05 9.63 -3.18
N PHE A 83 -7.56 8.57 -2.56
CA PHE A 83 -7.65 8.36 -1.11
C PHE A 83 -6.97 9.50 -0.35
N ALA A 84 -5.74 9.87 -0.73
CA ALA A 84 -5.02 10.99 -0.13
C ALA A 84 -5.77 12.32 -0.28
N LEU A 85 -6.35 12.57 -1.46
CA LEU A 85 -7.15 13.76 -1.73
C LEU A 85 -8.45 13.80 -0.92
N GLY A 86 -9.08 12.66 -0.68
CA GLY A 86 -10.25 12.54 0.19
C GLY A 86 -9.93 12.68 1.68
N ALA A 87 -8.66 12.50 2.06
CA ALA A 87 -8.17 12.65 3.43
C ALA A 87 -7.57 14.04 3.72
N HIS A 88 -8.05 15.07 3.04
CA HIS A 88 -7.53 16.46 3.11
C HIS A 88 -7.59 17.11 4.48
N ASP A 89 -8.31 16.56 5.42
CA ASP A 89 -8.31 16.94 6.84
C ASP A 89 -7.05 16.47 7.59
N GLN A 90 -6.39 15.42 7.14
CA GLN A 90 -5.19 14.84 7.74
C GLN A 90 -3.95 14.97 6.85
N ILE A 91 -4.13 15.02 5.53
CA ILE A 91 -3.08 15.04 4.52
C ILE A 91 -3.10 16.37 3.76
N ASP A 92 -1.97 17.05 3.74
CA ASP A 92 -1.70 18.21 2.89
C ASP A 92 -0.83 17.76 1.72
N LEU A 93 -1.48 17.25 0.65
CA LEU A 93 -0.81 16.73 -0.54
C LEU A 93 -0.26 17.89 -1.39
N LYS A 94 1.06 18.03 -1.44
CA LYS A 94 1.77 19.14 -2.11
C LYS A 94 2.00 18.91 -3.58
N ALA A 95 2.30 17.69 -3.97
CA ALA A 95 2.64 17.36 -5.35
C ALA A 95 2.51 15.85 -5.62
N LEU A 96 2.41 15.51 -6.91
CA LEU A 96 2.67 14.20 -7.46
C LEU A 96 3.97 14.25 -8.27
N THR A 97 4.90 13.33 -8.03
CA THR A 97 6.10 13.13 -8.82
C THR A 97 5.98 11.80 -9.56
N ALA A 98 6.00 11.84 -10.89
CA ALA A 98 5.82 10.64 -11.69
C ALA A 98 7.16 10.00 -12.02
N VAL A 99 7.21 8.67 -12.01
CA VAL A 99 8.36 7.84 -12.40
C VAL A 99 7.93 6.83 -13.46
N GLY A 100 8.85 6.35 -14.28
CA GLY A 100 8.59 5.21 -15.17
C GLY A 100 8.52 3.91 -14.37
N GLY A 101 7.48 3.13 -14.59
CA GLY A 101 7.25 1.87 -13.86
C GLY A 101 6.14 1.06 -14.52
N ASN A 102 4.93 1.09 -14.00
CA ASN A 102 3.77 0.34 -14.54
C ASN A 102 3.61 0.51 -16.05
N VAL A 103 3.82 1.72 -16.53
CA VAL A 103 3.92 2.09 -17.94
C VAL A 103 5.06 3.12 -18.11
N PRO A 104 5.49 3.44 -19.35
CA PRO A 104 6.49 4.49 -19.58
C PRO A 104 6.10 5.85 -18.99
N LEU A 105 7.08 6.66 -18.61
CA LEU A 105 6.92 7.95 -17.94
C LEU A 105 5.90 8.90 -18.59
N ASN A 106 5.87 8.96 -19.91
CA ASN A 106 4.91 9.80 -20.63
C ASN A 106 3.44 9.40 -20.40
N LEU A 107 3.20 8.14 -20.01
CA LEU A 107 1.89 7.66 -19.62
C LEU A 107 1.65 7.81 -18.12
N THR A 108 2.65 7.54 -17.27
CA THR A 108 2.49 7.70 -15.82
C THR A 108 2.22 9.16 -15.45
N GLU A 109 2.96 10.14 -16.01
CA GLU A 109 2.70 11.56 -15.75
C GLU A 109 1.35 12.03 -16.31
N ARG A 110 0.94 11.48 -17.48
CA ARG A 110 -0.38 11.73 -18.04
C ARG A 110 -1.48 11.21 -17.13
N ASN A 111 -1.34 9.99 -16.64
CA ASN A 111 -2.26 9.35 -15.73
C ASN A 111 -2.37 10.11 -14.40
N ALA A 112 -1.24 10.54 -13.82
CA ALA A 112 -1.24 11.37 -12.61
C ALA A 112 -2.06 12.66 -12.79
N ARG A 113 -1.96 13.31 -13.96
CA ARG A 113 -2.77 14.50 -14.29
C ARG A 113 -4.24 14.16 -14.46
N ILE A 114 -4.59 13.03 -15.08
CA ILE A 114 -5.97 12.58 -15.23
C ILE A 114 -6.60 12.30 -13.86
N VAL A 115 -5.90 11.58 -12.97
CA VAL A 115 -6.39 11.27 -11.62
C VAL A 115 -6.60 12.55 -10.81
N ARG A 116 -5.68 13.49 -10.88
CA ARG A 116 -5.82 14.83 -10.30
C ARG A 116 -7.08 15.55 -10.78
N ASP A 117 -7.36 15.45 -12.09
CA ASP A 117 -8.52 16.09 -12.72
C ASP A 117 -9.84 15.44 -12.30
N TRP A 118 -9.86 14.13 -12.01
CA TRP A 118 -11.04 13.46 -11.44
C TRP A 118 -11.47 14.04 -10.10
N ALA A 119 -10.50 14.49 -9.30
CA ALA A 119 -10.74 15.10 -8.00
C ALA A 119 -10.85 16.64 -8.03
N ASP A 120 -11.00 17.27 -9.23
CA ASP A 120 -11.03 18.72 -9.44
C ASP A 120 -9.83 19.48 -8.83
N LYS A 121 -8.65 18.85 -8.86
CA LYS A 121 -7.38 19.43 -8.36
C LYS A 121 -6.47 19.94 -9.48
N THR A 122 -6.99 20.11 -10.68
CA THR A 122 -6.27 20.49 -11.91
C THR A 122 -5.31 21.65 -11.71
N HIS A 123 -5.72 22.69 -10.99
CA HIS A 123 -4.96 23.93 -10.81
C HIS A 123 -4.28 24.07 -9.44
N THR A 124 -4.52 23.12 -8.53
CA THR A 124 -4.02 23.22 -7.14
C THR A 124 -3.02 22.16 -6.77
N LEU A 125 -2.96 21.04 -7.53
CA LEU A 125 -2.01 19.96 -7.30
C LEU A 125 -1.07 19.85 -8.50
N PRO A 126 0.20 20.26 -8.40
CA PRO A 126 1.18 20.12 -9.47
C PRO A 126 1.59 18.65 -9.66
N VAL A 127 1.89 18.31 -10.91
CA VAL A 127 2.44 17.01 -11.32
C VAL A 127 3.78 17.26 -12.01
N TYR A 128 4.81 16.57 -11.56
CA TYR A 128 6.17 16.66 -12.09
C TYR A 128 6.60 15.35 -12.75
N ALA A 129 7.13 15.39 -13.95
CA ALA A 129 7.74 14.21 -14.57
C ALA A 129 9.17 14.02 -14.02
N GLY A 130 9.53 12.79 -13.73
CA GLY A 130 10.82 12.42 -13.15
C GLY A 130 11.62 11.48 -14.04
N CYS A 131 12.18 10.44 -13.44
CA CYS A 131 13.05 9.48 -14.08
C CYS A 131 12.26 8.55 -15.03
N PRO A 132 12.62 8.46 -16.32
CA PRO A 132 11.93 7.60 -17.26
C PRO A 132 12.34 6.12 -17.16
N LYS A 133 13.43 5.82 -16.46
CA LYS A 133 14.01 4.48 -16.33
C LYS A 133 14.76 4.33 -15.00
N PRO A 134 15.01 3.08 -14.57
CA PRO A 134 15.83 2.77 -13.40
C PRO A 134 17.26 3.34 -13.48
N LEU A 135 17.93 3.40 -12.32
CA LEU A 135 19.30 3.93 -12.20
C LEU A 135 20.31 3.16 -13.08
N MET A 136 20.25 1.84 -13.06
CA MET A 136 21.27 0.99 -13.68
C MET A 136 20.73 0.04 -14.76
N ARG A 137 19.40 0.01 -14.99
CA ARG A 137 18.75 -1.03 -15.79
C ARG A 137 17.84 -0.43 -16.85
N GLU A 138 17.42 -1.26 -17.81
CA GLU A 138 16.33 -0.92 -18.71
C GLU A 138 15.00 -1.01 -17.99
N LEU A 139 14.06 -0.14 -18.36
CA LEU A 139 12.73 -0.13 -17.79
C LEU A 139 11.96 -1.40 -18.17
N ILE A 140 11.48 -2.11 -17.16
CA ILE A 140 10.50 -3.18 -17.29
C ILE A 140 9.16 -2.61 -16.85
N THR A 141 8.11 -2.83 -17.65
CA THR A 141 6.77 -2.31 -17.35
C THR A 141 5.80 -3.43 -16.97
N ALA A 142 4.70 -3.06 -16.31
CA ALA A 142 3.60 -3.94 -15.95
C ALA A 142 2.36 -3.75 -16.85
N ALA A 143 2.56 -3.39 -18.12
CA ALA A 143 1.47 -3.18 -19.09
C ALA A 143 0.59 -4.43 -19.30
N ASN A 144 1.09 -5.62 -18.99
CA ASN A 144 0.31 -6.85 -18.98
C ASN A 144 -0.68 -6.93 -17.79
N VAL A 145 -0.53 -6.10 -16.77
CA VAL A 145 -1.41 -5.98 -15.60
C VAL A 145 -2.32 -4.77 -15.76
N HIS A 146 -1.71 -3.60 -15.95
CA HIS A 146 -2.39 -2.30 -15.95
C HIS A 146 -2.93 -1.87 -17.33
N GLY A 147 -2.70 -2.70 -18.37
CA GLY A 147 -3.05 -2.37 -19.74
C GLY A 147 -2.09 -1.41 -20.42
N ARG A 148 -2.35 -1.11 -21.69
CA ARG A 148 -1.46 -0.25 -22.50
C ARG A 148 -1.39 1.18 -22.04
N THR A 149 -2.45 1.66 -21.39
CA THR A 149 -2.55 3.04 -20.89
C THR A 149 -2.10 3.17 -19.45
N GLY A 150 -2.01 2.06 -18.70
CA GLY A 150 -1.79 2.03 -17.26
C GLY A 150 -3.08 2.13 -16.44
N LEU A 151 -4.18 2.58 -17.04
CA LEU A 151 -5.48 2.77 -16.40
C LEU A 151 -6.61 2.06 -17.18
N ASP A 152 -6.33 0.85 -17.68
CA ASP A 152 -7.34 0.07 -18.38
C ASP A 152 -8.49 -0.27 -17.41
N GLY A 153 -9.73 -0.26 -17.95
CA GLY A 153 -10.94 -0.48 -17.16
C GLY A 153 -11.74 0.79 -16.86
N VAL A 154 -11.17 1.98 -17.13
CA VAL A 154 -11.86 3.26 -16.99
C VAL A 154 -11.77 4.09 -18.27
N THR A 155 -12.78 4.96 -18.47
CA THR A 155 -12.75 5.92 -19.58
C THR A 155 -11.80 7.06 -19.25
N LEU A 156 -10.79 7.25 -20.11
CA LEU A 156 -9.80 8.31 -19.95
C LEU A 156 -10.17 9.54 -20.78
N HIS A 157 -9.82 10.71 -20.28
CA HIS A 157 -9.86 11.98 -20.99
C HIS A 157 -8.43 12.53 -21.16
N GLU A 158 -8.25 13.54 -22.00
CA GLU A 158 -6.98 14.27 -22.04
C GLU A 158 -6.82 15.11 -20.77
N PRO A 159 -5.60 15.19 -20.18
CA PRO A 159 -5.36 16.01 -19.01
C PRO A 159 -5.76 17.47 -19.25
N ARG A 160 -6.52 18.04 -18.31
CA ARG A 160 -7.03 19.43 -18.41
C ARG A 160 -5.99 20.47 -18.06
N GLY A 161 -5.00 20.10 -17.24
CA GLY A 161 -3.97 21.01 -16.77
C GLY A 161 -2.56 20.61 -17.20
N PRO A 162 -1.62 21.55 -17.19
CA PRO A 162 -0.25 21.31 -17.65
C PRO A 162 0.51 20.38 -16.70
N LEU A 163 1.57 19.80 -17.23
CA LEU A 163 2.67 19.25 -16.46
C LEU A 163 3.51 20.41 -15.92
N ALA A 164 4.00 20.28 -14.69
CA ALA A 164 4.95 21.26 -14.15
C ALA A 164 6.27 21.22 -14.93
N PRO A 165 6.90 22.38 -15.20
CA PRO A 165 8.07 22.43 -16.08
C PRO A 165 9.35 21.88 -15.45
N GLN A 166 9.41 21.82 -14.12
CA GLN A 166 10.56 21.34 -13.38
C GLN A 166 10.59 19.81 -13.36
N HIS A 167 11.78 19.21 -13.41
CA HIS A 167 11.96 17.78 -13.23
C HIS A 167 11.64 17.36 -11.78
N ALA A 168 10.98 16.22 -11.58
CA ALA A 168 10.54 15.74 -10.26
C ALA A 168 11.70 15.66 -9.25
N VAL A 169 12.87 15.17 -9.65
CA VAL A 169 14.05 15.08 -8.78
C VAL A 169 14.49 16.48 -8.30
N THR A 170 14.51 17.45 -9.18
CA THR A 170 14.86 18.83 -8.80
C THR A 170 13.82 19.42 -7.85
N TYR A 171 12.53 19.18 -8.12
CA TYR A 171 11.46 19.58 -7.22
C TYR A 171 11.62 18.95 -5.81
N LEU A 172 11.91 17.64 -5.73
CA LEU A 172 12.17 16.96 -4.47
C LEU A 172 13.35 17.56 -3.72
N ILE A 173 14.49 17.79 -4.41
CA ILE A 173 15.69 18.38 -3.83
C ILE A 173 15.38 19.76 -3.23
N ASP A 174 14.79 20.65 -4.05
CA ASP A 174 14.49 22.03 -3.64
C ASP A 174 13.51 22.06 -2.46
N THR A 175 12.46 21.23 -2.52
CA THR A 175 11.47 21.13 -1.45
C THR A 175 12.08 20.62 -0.16
N LEU A 176 12.88 19.56 -0.21
CA LEU A 176 13.50 18.98 0.98
C LEU A 176 14.57 19.91 1.59
N ARG A 177 15.32 20.64 0.77
CA ARG A 177 16.27 21.64 1.25
C ARG A 177 15.59 22.79 1.99
N ALA A 178 14.44 23.25 1.49
CA ALA A 178 13.69 24.37 2.06
C ALA A 178 12.86 23.99 3.29
N ALA A 179 12.52 22.70 3.44
CA ALA A 179 11.62 22.23 4.49
C ALA A 179 12.30 22.17 5.87
N ALA A 180 11.50 22.35 6.91
CA ALA A 180 11.94 22.15 8.29
C ALA A 180 12.26 20.68 8.57
N PRO A 181 13.18 20.37 9.49
CA PRO A 181 13.48 19.00 9.87
C PRO A 181 12.24 18.20 10.29
N GLY A 182 12.09 16.98 9.75
CA GLY A 182 11.00 16.07 10.08
C GLY A 182 9.59 16.54 9.68
N SER A 183 9.48 17.47 8.70
CA SER A 183 8.20 18.06 8.32
C SER A 183 7.54 17.44 7.09
N VAL A 184 8.28 16.69 6.26
CA VAL A 184 7.79 16.13 5.00
C VAL A 184 7.70 14.60 5.10
N THR A 185 6.59 14.04 4.65
CA THR A 185 6.43 12.61 4.42
C THR A 185 6.45 12.35 2.90
N LEU A 186 7.31 11.45 2.46
CA LEU A 186 7.26 10.92 1.09
C LEU A 186 6.45 9.62 1.09
N VAL A 187 5.53 9.51 0.15
CA VAL A 187 4.83 8.26 -0.14
C VAL A 187 5.31 7.78 -1.51
N ALA A 188 5.87 6.59 -1.56
CA ALA A 188 6.34 5.99 -2.79
C ALA A 188 5.44 4.80 -3.16
N LEU A 189 4.82 4.91 -4.33
CA LEU A 189 3.88 3.91 -4.85
C LEU A 189 4.54 3.07 -5.95
N GLY A 190 5.56 3.59 -6.63
CA GLY A 190 6.30 2.96 -7.71
C GLY A 190 7.78 2.72 -7.42
N PRO A 191 8.58 2.47 -8.47
CA PRO A 191 10.03 2.32 -8.36
C PRO A 191 10.67 3.56 -7.72
N LEU A 192 11.63 3.36 -6.82
CA LEU A 192 12.19 4.39 -5.95
C LEU A 192 13.21 5.32 -6.63
N THR A 193 13.29 5.32 -7.95
CA THR A 193 14.32 6.00 -8.74
C THR A 193 14.38 7.51 -8.47
N ASN A 194 13.23 8.21 -8.45
CA ASN A 194 13.20 9.65 -8.19
C ASN A 194 13.74 9.98 -6.79
N ILE A 195 13.27 9.24 -5.78
CA ILE A 195 13.63 9.46 -4.37
C ILE A 195 15.12 9.14 -4.14
N ALA A 196 15.59 8.02 -4.66
CA ALA A 196 16.99 7.63 -4.58
C ALA A 196 17.91 8.65 -5.23
N THR A 197 17.54 9.13 -6.43
CA THR A 197 18.30 10.17 -7.15
C THR A 197 18.35 11.47 -6.35
N ALA A 198 17.20 11.91 -5.78
CA ALA A 198 17.13 13.12 -4.97
C ALA A 198 18.01 13.04 -3.71
N LEU A 199 17.90 11.92 -2.97
CA LEU A 199 18.68 11.70 -1.75
C LEU A 199 20.18 11.49 -2.01
N SER A 200 20.54 10.90 -3.15
CA SER A 200 21.95 10.76 -3.55
C SER A 200 22.58 12.09 -3.98
N ALA A 201 21.82 12.92 -4.70
CA ALA A 201 22.29 14.23 -5.17
C ALA A 201 22.31 15.30 -4.07
N ALA A 202 21.44 15.17 -3.06
CA ALA A 202 21.28 16.11 -1.96
C ALA A 202 20.98 15.37 -0.64
N PRO A 203 21.96 14.65 -0.07
CA PRO A 203 21.75 13.83 1.12
C PRO A 203 21.33 14.64 2.36
N GLU A 204 21.69 15.93 2.42
CA GLU A 204 21.23 16.85 3.46
C GLU A 204 19.69 17.02 3.50
N GLY A 205 19.00 16.75 2.38
CA GLY A 205 17.53 16.78 2.29
C GLY A 205 16.86 15.71 3.17
N ALA A 206 17.57 14.63 3.47
CA ALA A 206 17.06 13.56 4.34
C ALA A 206 16.58 14.06 5.71
N ARG A 207 17.19 15.13 6.23
CA ARG A 207 16.80 15.75 7.51
C ARG A 207 15.36 16.28 7.53
N ALA A 208 14.85 16.70 6.37
CA ALA A 208 13.49 17.24 6.24
C ALA A 208 12.42 16.14 6.27
N LEU A 209 12.83 14.89 6.03
CA LEU A 209 11.92 13.76 5.99
C LEU A 209 11.54 13.33 7.41
N ARG A 210 10.24 13.30 7.66
CA ARG A 210 9.64 12.67 8.82
C ARG A 210 9.71 11.15 8.69
N GLU A 211 9.35 10.66 7.51
CA GLU A 211 9.37 9.27 7.13
C GLU A 211 9.19 9.11 5.62
N ILE A 212 9.56 7.96 5.10
CA ILE A 212 9.17 7.46 3.78
C ILE A 212 8.23 6.28 4.01
N VAL A 213 7.03 6.34 3.43
CA VAL A 213 6.07 5.23 3.43
C VAL A 213 6.01 4.69 2.01
N LEU A 214 6.39 3.42 1.82
CA LEU A 214 6.47 2.85 0.48
C LEU A 214 5.65 1.56 0.35
N MET A 215 5.06 1.38 -0.82
CA MET A 215 4.56 0.09 -1.28
C MET A 215 5.69 -0.61 -2.04
N GLY A 216 6.05 -1.81 -1.59
CA GLY A 216 7.07 -2.60 -2.27
C GLY A 216 7.61 -3.75 -1.43
N GLY A 217 8.20 -4.71 -2.11
CA GLY A 217 8.82 -5.87 -1.48
C GLY A 217 7.86 -7.00 -1.12
N ALA A 218 8.47 -8.14 -0.83
CA ALA A 218 7.81 -9.36 -0.40
C ALA A 218 8.78 -10.19 0.43
N TRP A 219 8.30 -10.78 1.53
CA TRP A 219 9.13 -11.63 2.39
C TRP A 219 8.40 -12.93 2.80
N PHE A 220 7.21 -12.83 3.39
CA PHE A 220 6.39 -13.99 3.73
C PHE A 220 5.58 -14.48 2.52
N GLU A 221 5.19 -13.54 1.66
CA GLU A 221 4.58 -13.82 0.37
C GLU A 221 5.65 -13.94 -0.72
N ARG A 222 5.34 -14.67 -1.78
CA ARG A 222 6.22 -14.73 -2.96
C ARG A 222 6.14 -13.43 -3.74
N GLY A 223 7.16 -13.16 -4.56
CA GLY A 223 7.13 -12.04 -5.49
C GLY A 223 5.97 -12.10 -6.49
N ASN A 224 5.69 -10.99 -7.16
CA ASN A 224 4.65 -10.86 -8.18
C ASN A 224 5.21 -10.72 -9.60
N ILE A 225 6.46 -10.24 -9.75
CA ILE A 225 7.15 -10.12 -11.03
C ILE A 225 8.11 -11.30 -11.27
N THR A 226 8.85 -11.72 -10.24
CA THR A 226 9.62 -12.95 -10.20
C THR A 226 9.18 -13.78 -8.99
N PRO A 227 9.59 -15.07 -8.85
CA PRO A 227 9.30 -15.82 -7.63
C PRO A 227 9.86 -15.18 -6.35
N ALA A 228 10.92 -14.38 -6.45
CA ALA A 228 11.62 -13.78 -5.32
C ALA A 228 11.24 -12.30 -5.09
N ALA A 229 10.90 -11.55 -6.14
CA ALA A 229 10.81 -10.10 -6.07
C ALA A 229 9.42 -9.55 -6.34
N GLU A 230 9.07 -8.50 -5.61
CA GLU A 230 7.95 -7.61 -5.88
C GLU A 230 8.36 -6.56 -6.93
N PHE A 231 7.39 -6.11 -7.75
CA PHE A 231 7.62 -5.31 -8.95
C PHE A 231 8.38 -4.00 -8.71
N ASN A 232 7.94 -3.18 -7.76
CA ASN A 232 8.55 -1.86 -7.50
C ASN A 232 10.03 -1.96 -7.12
N ILE A 233 10.37 -2.97 -6.31
CA ILE A 233 11.75 -3.24 -5.91
C ILE A 233 12.54 -3.86 -7.06
N TYR A 234 11.92 -4.75 -7.85
CA TYR A 234 12.58 -5.40 -8.98
C TYR A 234 12.94 -4.45 -10.11
N VAL A 235 12.10 -3.45 -10.37
CA VAL A 235 12.33 -2.46 -11.44
C VAL A 235 13.60 -1.65 -11.15
N ASP A 236 13.82 -1.21 -9.91
CA ASP A 236 15.03 -0.47 -9.51
C ASP A 236 15.54 -0.92 -8.13
N PRO A 237 16.18 -2.10 -8.04
CA PRO A 237 16.69 -2.61 -6.78
C PRO A 237 17.82 -1.75 -6.19
N GLU A 238 18.60 -1.08 -7.05
CA GLU A 238 19.65 -0.15 -6.63
C GLU A 238 19.02 1.07 -5.93
N ALA A 239 17.98 1.66 -6.50
CA ALA A 239 17.25 2.77 -5.87
C ALA A 239 16.64 2.34 -4.53
N ALA A 240 16.04 1.16 -4.47
CA ALA A 240 15.48 0.63 -3.22
C ALA A 240 16.55 0.45 -2.16
N SER A 241 17.74 -0.06 -2.51
CA SER A 241 18.86 -0.19 -1.60
C SER A 241 19.34 1.17 -1.07
N ILE A 242 19.41 2.20 -1.93
CA ILE A 242 19.78 3.57 -1.55
C ILE A 242 18.76 4.14 -0.56
N VAL A 243 17.46 4.04 -0.84
CA VAL A 243 16.40 4.60 0.00
C VAL A 243 16.38 3.93 1.38
N LEU A 244 16.46 2.60 1.43
CA LEU A 244 16.53 1.85 2.70
C LEU A 244 17.82 2.14 3.49
N GLY A 245 18.89 2.56 2.81
CA GLY A 245 20.17 2.95 3.42
C GLY A 245 20.28 4.43 3.81
N ALA A 246 19.29 5.27 3.47
CA ALA A 246 19.39 6.73 3.60
C ALA A 246 19.31 7.27 5.03
N GLY A 247 19.12 6.43 6.03
CA GLY A 247 19.05 6.85 7.44
C GLY A 247 17.74 7.57 7.83
N VAL A 248 16.75 7.56 6.97
CA VAL A 248 15.40 8.09 7.19
C VAL A 248 14.52 6.98 7.76
N PRO A 249 13.56 7.25 8.65
CA PRO A 249 12.54 6.27 9.00
C PRO A 249 11.77 5.80 7.75
N VAL A 250 11.76 4.49 7.50
CA VAL A 250 11.04 3.88 6.37
C VAL A 250 9.97 2.94 6.91
N THR A 251 8.75 3.09 6.43
CA THR A 251 7.66 2.12 6.62
C THR A 251 7.35 1.45 5.30
N VAL A 252 7.46 0.14 5.27
CA VAL A 252 7.22 -0.68 4.08
C VAL A 252 5.87 -1.36 4.20
N LEU A 253 4.99 -1.14 3.22
CA LEU A 253 3.73 -1.84 3.02
C LEU A 253 3.98 -2.90 1.93
N PRO A 254 4.52 -4.07 2.30
CA PRO A 254 4.92 -5.07 1.32
C PRO A 254 3.71 -5.86 0.81
N ARG A 255 3.94 -6.67 -0.20
CA ARG A 255 2.97 -7.64 -0.67
C ARG A 255 2.36 -8.48 0.47
N ASP A 256 3.14 -8.74 1.53
CA ASP A 256 2.73 -9.52 2.71
C ASP A 256 1.47 -8.97 3.39
N VAL A 257 1.31 -7.65 3.42
CA VAL A 257 0.11 -7.01 3.97
C VAL A 257 -0.95 -6.76 2.89
N CYS A 258 -0.54 -6.43 1.67
CA CYS A 258 -1.46 -6.08 0.57
C CYS A 258 -2.42 -7.24 0.23
N VAL A 259 -1.97 -8.48 0.30
CA VAL A 259 -2.82 -9.68 0.06
C VAL A 259 -3.85 -9.90 1.18
N LYS A 260 -3.66 -9.29 2.36
CA LYS A 260 -4.57 -9.39 3.49
C LYS A 260 -5.71 -8.37 3.44
N ALA A 261 -5.66 -7.44 2.50
CA ALA A 261 -6.74 -6.51 2.17
C ALA A 261 -7.34 -6.83 0.78
N PRO A 262 -7.93 -8.02 0.56
CA PRO A 262 -8.36 -8.42 -0.78
C PRO A 262 -9.50 -7.56 -1.30
N ILE A 263 -9.37 -7.14 -2.57
CA ILE A 263 -10.47 -6.57 -3.35
C ILE A 263 -11.43 -7.72 -3.69
N THR A 264 -12.70 -7.59 -3.34
CA THR A 264 -13.74 -8.57 -3.69
C THR A 264 -14.95 -7.86 -4.29
N PRO A 265 -15.82 -8.55 -5.04
CA PRO A 265 -17.05 -7.95 -5.58
C PRO A 265 -17.90 -7.26 -4.49
N GLN A 266 -17.95 -7.82 -3.28
CA GLN A 266 -18.70 -7.26 -2.15
C GLN A 266 -18.09 -5.93 -1.68
N ARG A 267 -16.75 -5.79 -1.71
CA ARG A 267 -16.04 -4.56 -1.35
C ARG A 267 -16.06 -3.51 -2.46
N VAL A 268 -16.28 -3.91 -3.71
CA VAL A 268 -16.44 -2.99 -4.87
C VAL A 268 -17.82 -2.32 -4.87
N ALA A 269 -18.88 -3.04 -4.53
CA ALA A 269 -20.26 -2.57 -4.66
C ALA A 269 -20.56 -1.23 -3.92
N PRO A 270 -20.07 -0.97 -2.69
CA PRO A 270 -20.29 0.30 -2.00
C PRO A 270 -19.72 1.52 -2.74
N PHE A 271 -18.55 1.40 -3.39
CA PHE A 271 -17.97 2.49 -4.20
C PHE A 271 -18.84 2.83 -5.38
N ARG A 272 -19.39 1.83 -6.06
CA ARG A 272 -20.32 2.02 -7.20
C ARG A 272 -21.61 2.73 -6.79
N ALA A 273 -22.03 2.57 -5.54
CA ALA A 273 -23.24 3.19 -5.00
C ALA A 273 -23.03 4.67 -4.60
N LEU A 274 -21.81 5.17 -4.51
CA LEU A 274 -21.53 6.57 -4.23
C LEU A 274 -22.11 7.45 -5.32
N LYS A 275 -22.63 8.64 -4.93
CA LYS A 275 -23.29 9.58 -5.84
C LYS A 275 -22.36 10.62 -6.45
N ASN A 276 -21.08 10.63 -6.01
CA ASN A 276 -20.04 11.48 -6.58
C ASN A 276 -19.42 10.85 -7.83
N ARG A 277 -18.55 11.59 -8.53
CA ARG A 277 -17.86 11.14 -9.74
C ARG A 277 -16.79 10.08 -9.43
N CYS A 278 -16.05 10.25 -8.35
CA CYS A 278 -14.90 9.40 -8.04
C CYS A 278 -15.29 7.99 -7.61
N GLY A 279 -16.42 7.81 -6.95
CA GLY A 279 -16.87 6.49 -6.48
C GLY A 279 -17.03 5.46 -7.60
N PRO A 280 -17.83 5.71 -8.64
CA PRO A 280 -17.93 4.81 -9.80
C PRO A 280 -16.60 4.55 -10.49
N ILE A 281 -15.71 5.55 -10.62
CA ILE A 281 -14.36 5.39 -11.21
C ILE A 281 -13.54 4.40 -10.37
N VAL A 282 -13.49 4.57 -9.04
CA VAL A 282 -12.80 3.64 -8.14
C VAL A 282 -13.40 2.23 -8.24
N ALA A 283 -14.74 2.12 -8.32
CA ALA A 283 -15.39 0.83 -8.49
C ALA A 283 -15.02 0.13 -9.81
N ASP A 284 -14.89 0.88 -10.90
CA ASP A 284 -14.47 0.34 -12.20
C ASP A 284 -13.02 -0.15 -12.16
N ILE A 285 -12.12 0.62 -11.55
CA ILE A 285 -10.73 0.24 -11.33
C ILE A 285 -10.66 -1.06 -10.50
N LEU A 286 -11.31 -1.10 -9.35
CA LEU A 286 -11.32 -2.27 -8.47
C LEU A 286 -11.91 -3.51 -9.16
N ALA A 287 -12.95 -3.33 -9.97
CA ALA A 287 -13.56 -4.41 -10.72
C ALA A 287 -12.64 -4.94 -11.83
N ALA A 288 -11.86 -4.07 -12.48
CA ALA A 288 -10.87 -4.45 -13.48
C ALA A 288 -9.75 -5.31 -12.86
N GLU A 289 -9.26 -4.96 -11.67
CA GLU A 289 -8.29 -5.76 -10.92
C GLU A 289 -8.80 -7.17 -10.60
N VAL A 290 -10.05 -7.28 -10.11
CA VAL A 290 -10.69 -8.58 -9.86
C VAL A 290 -10.83 -9.38 -11.16
N ALA A 291 -11.26 -8.73 -12.24
CA ALA A 291 -11.41 -9.38 -13.55
C ALA A 291 -10.08 -9.91 -14.10
N TYR A 292 -8.99 -9.14 -13.94
CA TYR A 292 -7.65 -9.57 -14.31
C TYR A 292 -7.22 -10.83 -13.54
N GLN A 293 -7.40 -10.86 -12.21
CA GLN A 293 -7.05 -12.03 -11.41
C GLN A 293 -7.93 -13.24 -11.73
N LYS A 294 -9.22 -13.02 -11.99
CA LYS A 294 -10.14 -14.08 -12.42
C LYS A 294 -9.69 -14.70 -13.75
N GLY A 295 -9.32 -13.88 -14.72
CA GLY A 295 -8.83 -14.35 -16.03
C GLY A 295 -7.49 -15.11 -15.93
N ARG A 296 -6.59 -14.70 -15.03
CA ARG A 296 -5.26 -15.26 -14.91
C ARG A 296 -5.16 -16.47 -13.97
N ARG A 297 -5.89 -16.45 -12.85
CA ARG A 297 -5.75 -17.40 -11.75
C ARG A 297 -7.06 -18.10 -11.36
N GLY A 298 -8.18 -17.73 -11.97
CA GLY A 298 -9.50 -18.27 -11.63
C GLY A 298 -10.04 -17.80 -10.27
N VAL A 299 -9.44 -16.78 -9.65
CA VAL A 299 -9.87 -16.26 -8.34
C VAL A 299 -10.58 -14.93 -8.47
N GLU A 300 -11.71 -14.76 -7.76
CA GLU A 300 -12.52 -13.54 -7.78
C GLU A 300 -12.09 -12.56 -6.67
N SER A 301 -10.78 -12.36 -6.56
CA SER A 301 -10.21 -11.36 -5.65
C SER A 301 -8.85 -10.91 -6.15
N ALA A 302 -8.47 -9.67 -5.80
CA ALA A 302 -7.16 -9.09 -6.09
C ALA A 302 -6.55 -8.51 -4.81
N PRO A 303 -5.21 -8.44 -4.67
CA PRO A 303 -4.58 -7.70 -3.58
C PRO A 303 -4.86 -6.20 -3.71
N MET A 304 -4.95 -5.49 -2.57
CA MET A 304 -4.94 -4.03 -2.53
C MET A 304 -3.52 -3.56 -2.21
N TYR A 305 -2.85 -2.95 -3.18
CA TYR A 305 -1.45 -2.55 -3.01
C TYR A 305 -1.31 -1.11 -2.46
N ASP A 306 -1.15 -0.13 -3.32
CA ASP A 306 -0.80 1.26 -3.00
C ASP A 306 -1.72 1.97 -2.01
N PRO A 307 -3.05 1.79 -2.07
CA PRO A 307 -3.93 2.42 -1.09
C PRO A 307 -3.64 2.05 0.36
N CYS A 308 -2.93 0.92 0.62
CA CYS A 308 -2.48 0.56 1.96
C CYS A 308 -1.52 1.61 2.55
N THR A 309 -0.69 2.28 1.72
CA THR A 309 0.23 3.34 2.17
C THR A 309 -0.53 4.53 2.73
N ILE A 310 -1.57 4.95 2.04
CA ILE A 310 -2.41 6.07 2.47
C ILE A 310 -3.26 5.67 3.66
N GLY A 311 -3.79 4.44 3.67
CA GLY A 311 -4.49 3.89 4.84
C GLY A 311 -3.64 3.94 6.10
N TYR A 312 -2.34 3.57 5.99
CA TYR A 312 -1.38 3.67 7.08
C TYR A 312 -1.17 5.12 7.56
N LEU A 313 -1.10 6.09 6.64
CA LEU A 313 -0.98 7.50 7.03
C LEU A 313 -2.23 8.04 7.71
N VAL A 314 -3.42 7.62 7.27
CA VAL A 314 -4.71 8.07 7.82
C VAL A 314 -4.96 7.46 9.19
N ASP A 315 -4.68 6.18 9.34
CA ASP A 315 -4.87 5.47 10.61
C ASP A 315 -3.89 4.29 10.74
N PRO A 316 -2.70 4.52 11.29
CA PRO A 316 -1.69 3.47 11.47
C PRO A 316 -2.14 2.34 12.41
N THR A 317 -3.19 2.57 13.24
CA THR A 317 -3.68 1.53 14.16
C THR A 317 -4.41 0.39 13.46
N MET A 318 -4.76 0.55 12.18
CA MET A 318 -5.27 -0.53 11.35
C MET A 318 -4.21 -1.55 10.94
N PHE A 319 -2.92 -1.21 11.13
CA PHE A 319 -1.80 -1.98 10.61
C PHE A 319 -0.93 -2.52 11.72
N GLY A 320 -0.48 -3.78 11.56
CA GLY A 320 0.48 -4.43 12.43
C GLY A 320 1.81 -4.67 11.71
N GLY A 321 2.91 -4.46 12.41
CA GLY A 321 4.23 -4.65 11.82
C GLY A 321 5.35 -4.68 12.84
N ARG A 322 6.57 -4.82 12.34
CA ARG A 322 7.77 -4.94 13.17
C ARG A 322 8.93 -4.13 12.60
N ARG A 323 9.70 -3.52 13.48
CA ARG A 323 10.98 -2.88 13.12
C ARG A 323 12.04 -3.95 12.88
N VAL A 324 12.64 -3.93 11.69
CA VAL A 324 13.59 -4.94 11.21
C VAL A 324 14.70 -4.30 10.37
N ASN A 325 15.74 -5.07 10.05
CA ASN A 325 16.63 -4.72 8.96
C ASN A 325 16.08 -5.29 7.66
N VAL A 326 16.04 -4.47 6.63
CA VAL A 326 15.69 -4.84 5.25
C VAL A 326 16.87 -4.51 4.35
N ALA A 327 17.32 -5.48 3.58
CA ALA A 327 18.31 -5.31 2.53
C ALA A 327 17.68 -5.72 1.18
N VAL A 328 18.22 -5.21 0.09
CA VAL A 328 17.77 -5.54 -1.27
C VAL A 328 18.87 -6.30 -1.99
N GLU A 329 18.51 -7.41 -2.64
CA GLU A 329 19.41 -8.13 -3.52
C GLU A 329 19.54 -7.43 -4.87
N THR A 330 20.74 -6.96 -5.20
CA THR A 330 21.00 -6.15 -6.40
C THR A 330 21.83 -6.88 -7.47
N THR A 331 22.36 -8.06 -7.20
CA THR A 331 23.32 -8.76 -8.07
C THR A 331 22.93 -10.19 -8.43
N GLY A 332 22.08 -10.84 -7.65
CA GLY A 332 21.73 -12.24 -7.82
C GLY A 332 20.89 -12.48 -9.07
N GLN A 333 21.26 -13.50 -9.88
CA GLN A 333 20.51 -13.81 -11.11
C GLN A 333 19.08 -14.31 -10.83
N LEU A 334 18.86 -15.05 -9.73
CA LEU A 334 17.56 -15.63 -9.38
C LEU A 334 16.80 -14.81 -8.36
N THR A 335 17.49 -13.99 -7.59
CA THR A 335 16.97 -13.28 -6.43
C THR A 335 17.06 -11.76 -6.57
N LEU A 336 17.36 -11.27 -7.77
CA LEU A 336 17.39 -9.84 -8.07
C LEU A 336 16.10 -9.16 -7.63
N GLY A 337 16.23 -8.08 -6.85
CA GLY A 337 15.08 -7.34 -6.31
C GLY A 337 14.40 -8.01 -5.11
N GLU A 338 14.94 -9.14 -4.60
CA GLU A 338 14.44 -9.73 -3.35
C GLU A 338 14.69 -8.79 -2.17
N THR A 339 13.66 -8.58 -1.37
CA THR A 339 13.78 -7.90 -0.07
C THR A 339 14.14 -8.93 1.00
N VAL A 340 15.38 -8.86 1.48
CA VAL A 340 15.91 -9.74 2.53
C VAL A 340 15.60 -9.13 3.87
N VAL A 341 14.56 -9.62 4.54
CA VAL A 341 14.09 -9.11 5.83
C VAL A 341 14.71 -9.91 6.97
N ASP A 342 15.54 -9.28 7.78
CA ASP A 342 16.12 -9.93 8.98
C ASP A 342 15.11 -9.95 10.13
N TRP A 343 14.09 -10.80 9.97
CA TRP A 343 12.99 -10.92 10.93
C TRP A 343 13.45 -11.32 12.34
N ASN A 344 14.54 -12.09 12.43
CA ASN A 344 15.04 -12.63 13.69
C ASN A 344 16.33 -11.96 14.19
N GLY A 345 16.79 -10.89 13.56
CA GLY A 345 17.99 -10.14 13.97
C GLY A 345 19.30 -10.91 13.80
N ARG A 346 19.37 -11.86 12.87
CA ARG A 346 20.54 -12.75 12.68
C ARG A 346 21.70 -12.07 11.96
N SER A 347 21.41 -11.10 11.10
CA SER A 347 22.45 -10.39 10.34
C SER A 347 23.25 -9.42 11.21
N LYS A 348 22.76 -9.05 12.39
CA LYS A 348 23.31 -8.02 13.27
C LYS A 348 23.38 -6.62 12.62
N ARG A 349 22.74 -6.42 11.46
CA ARG A 349 22.62 -5.12 10.80
C ARG A 349 21.69 -4.22 11.59
N ALA A 350 21.94 -2.91 11.54
CA ALA A 350 21.04 -1.93 12.17
C ALA A 350 19.62 -1.99 11.56
N VAL A 351 18.63 -1.84 12.42
CA VAL A 351 17.22 -1.72 12.01
C VAL A 351 17.06 -0.45 11.17
N ASN A 352 16.48 -0.58 9.97
CA ASN A 352 16.30 0.53 9.03
C ASN A 352 14.86 0.71 8.53
N ALA A 353 13.96 -0.24 8.80
CA ALA A 353 12.57 -0.16 8.34
C ALA A 353 11.58 -0.74 9.35
N THR A 354 10.33 -0.29 9.24
CA THR A 354 9.15 -0.97 9.81
C THR A 354 8.51 -1.78 8.69
N TRP A 355 8.47 -3.10 8.84
CA TRP A 355 7.86 -4.02 7.90
C TRP A 355 6.46 -4.36 8.36
N ILE A 356 5.46 -3.98 7.58
CA ILE A 356 4.05 -4.19 7.90
C ILE A 356 3.62 -5.59 7.44
N THR A 357 2.94 -6.31 8.31
CA THR A 357 2.51 -7.69 8.03
C THR A 357 1.01 -7.89 8.14
N ASP A 358 0.31 -7.01 8.83
CA ASP A 358 -1.10 -7.20 9.14
C ASP A 358 -1.92 -5.94 8.90
N VAL A 359 -3.19 -6.13 8.55
CA VAL A 359 -4.15 -5.05 8.35
C VAL A 359 -5.55 -5.49 8.80
N ASP A 360 -6.26 -4.59 9.47
CA ASP A 360 -7.71 -4.67 9.66
C ASP A 360 -8.39 -4.27 8.35
N ALA A 361 -8.64 -5.25 7.50
CA ALA A 361 -9.13 -5.03 6.15
C ALA A 361 -10.52 -4.38 6.11
N ASP A 362 -11.41 -4.71 7.03
CA ASP A 362 -12.77 -4.18 7.00
C ASP A 362 -12.75 -2.70 7.38
N ARG A 363 -12.04 -2.32 8.43
CA ARG A 363 -11.84 -0.93 8.83
C ARG A 363 -11.08 -0.13 7.76
N PHE A 364 -10.13 -0.76 7.07
CA PHE A 364 -9.43 -0.14 5.93
C PHE A 364 -10.41 0.22 4.81
N TYR A 365 -11.28 -0.71 4.37
CA TYR A 365 -12.26 -0.45 3.31
C TYR A 365 -13.33 0.56 3.72
N GLU A 366 -13.80 0.54 4.96
CA GLU A 366 -14.70 1.54 5.51
C GLU A 366 -14.06 2.94 5.46
N THR A 367 -12.80 3.05 5.87
CA THR A 367 -12.03 4.29 5.83
C THR A 367 -11.83 4.77 4.39
N LEU A 368 -11.40 3.91 3.47
CA LEU A 368 -11.22 4.24 2.06
C LEU A 368 -12.54 4.74 1.46
N LEU A 369 -13.65 4.03 1.66
CA LEU A 369 -14.98 4.41 1.16
C LEU A 369 -15.39 5.79 1.68
N ALA A 370 -15.25 6.03 2.98
CA ALA A 370 -15.58 7.31 3.61
C ALA A 370 -14.76 8.47 3.04
N ARG A 371 -13.49 8.24 2.68
CA ARG A 371 -12.64 9.28 2.08
C ARG A 371 -12.96 9.53 0.61
N ILE A 372 -13.21 8.48 -0.17
CA ILE A 372 -13.65 8.62 -1.57
C ILE A 372 -15.01 9.34 -1.65
N ALA A 373 -15.90 9.11 -0.69
CA ALA A 373 -17.20 9.80 -0.63
C ALA A 373 -17.10 11.32 -0.46
N ARG A 374 -15.96 11.86 0.00
CA ARG A 374 -15.72 13.32 0.15
C ARG A 374 -15.26 14.01 -1.13
N LEU A 375 -14.97 13.25 -2.17
CA LEU A 375 -14.52 13.77 -3.45
C LEU A 375 -15.70 14.17 -4.33
N PRO A 376 -15.46 15.00 -5.41
CA PRO A 376 -16.49 15.38 -6.35
C PRO A 376 -17.15 14.20 -7.08
#